data_911110c17471c994838a9cda2ea911dc
#
_entry.id   911110c17471c994838a9cda2ea911dc
#
_cell.length_a   1.000
_cell.length_b   1.000
_cell.length_c   1.000
_cell.angle_alpha   90.00
_cell.angle_beta   90.00
_cell.angle_gamma   90.00
#
_symmetry.space_group_name_H-M   'P 1'
#
loop_
_entity.id
_entity.type
_entity.pdbx_description
1 polymer ?
#
loop_
_entity_poly.entity_id
_entity_poly.type
_entity_poly.pdbx_seq_one_letter_code
_entity_poly.pdbx_strand_id
1 'polypeptide(L)'
;MSIFKKTLILSSAISLILSPSAMASKRLSGAGASFPSKIYTRWFFDLAKSGGPRVNYQAVGSGSGRKAFIDETVNFGASDDPMKEADIKKVTRGLVQIPMVGGTIAFGYNYDCDLKLTQEQAVQVAMGMIKNWKELGCKSGKLTWAHRSDGSGTTKAFTNSMEAFSKTWNLGTGKSVKWPSGVGAKGNSGVAGVIQNTPGAIGYVNQSYIKGNVKAAALQNLSGEFVTY
;
A
#
# COMPACT_ATOMS: atom_id res chain seq x y z
N MET A 1 -33.18 60.62 -66.40
CA MET A 1 -31.87 60.25 -65.80
C MET A 1 -32.16 59.70 -64.39
N SER A 2 -32.29 58.41 -64.27
CA SER A 2 -32.70 57.73 -63.02
C SER A 2 -31.53 56.91 -62.50
N ILE A 3 -31.12 57.25 -61.31
CA ILE A 3 -30.01 56.57 -60.64
C ILE A 3 -30.60 55.43 -59.72
N PHE A 4 -30.39 54.18 -60.15
CA PHE A 4 -30.75 53.03 -59.36
C PHE A 4 -29.72 52.84 -58.20
N LYS A 5 -30.17 53.03 -56.96
CA LYS A 5 -29.40 52.64 -55.79
C LYS A 5 -29.60 51.14 -55.54
N LYS A 6 -28.55 50.36 -55.73
CA LYS A 6 -28.51 48.96 -55.33
C LYS A 6 -28.18 48.90 -53.84
N THR A 7 -29.14 48.47 -53.03
CA THR A 7 -28.94 48.18 -51.62
C THR A 7 -28.40 46.78 -51.51
N LEU A 8 -27.15 46.65 -51.02
CA LEU A 8 -26.48 45.35 -50.71
C LEU A 8 -26.86 44.90 -49.28
N ILE A 9 -27.72 43.90 -49.20
CA ILE A 9 -28.05 43.25 -47.88
C ILE A 9 -26.93 42.27 -47.55
N LEU A 10 -26.14 42.61 -46.53
CA LEU A 10 -25.08 41.75 -45.99
C LEU A 10 -25.68 40.80 -44.91
N SER A 11 -26.01 39.59 -45.33
CA SER A 11 -26.47 38.54 -44.40
C SER A 11 -25.29 38.03 -43.56
N SER A 12 -25.18 38.49 -42.31
CA SER A 12 -24.26 37.92 -41.32
C SER A 12 -24.80 36.60 -40.82
N ALA A 13 -24.30 35.50 -41.35
CA ALA A 13 -24.52 34.17 -40.78
C ALA A 13 -23.72 34.05 -39.47
N ILE A 14 -24.38 34.19 -38.31
CA ILE A 14 -23.81 33.89 -37.03
C ILE A 14 -23.76 32.35 -36.89
N SER A 15 -22.61 31.76 -37.20
CA SER A 15 -22.33 30.36 -36.90
C SER A 15 -22.15 30.22 -35.38
N LEU A 16 -23.19 29.78 -34.67
CA LEU A 16 -23.07 29.30 -33.31
C LEU A 16 -22.15 28.06 -33.32
N ILE A 17 -20.88 28.26 -32.98
CA ILE A 17 -19.96 27.17 -32.67
C ILE A 17 -20.44 26.57 -31.37
N LEU A 18 -21.25 25.50 -31.42
CA LEU A 18 -21.45 24.60 -30.28
C LEU A 18 -20.11 23.93 -30.00
N SER A 19 -19.29 24.59 -29.19
CA SER A 19 -18.13 23.90 -28.59
C SER A 19 -18.69 22.78 -27.72
N PRO A 20 -18.32 21.51 -27.96
CA PRO A 20 -18.68 20.45 -27.03
C PRO A 20 -18.09 20.85 -25.70
N SER A 21 -18.95 21.10 -24.72
CA SER A 21 -18.52 21.28 -23.33
C SER A 21 -17.70 20.02 -22.94
N ALA A 22 -16.38 20.13 -22.97
CA ALA A 22 -15.52 19.10 -22.47
C ALA A 22 -15.91 18.92 -21.00
N MET A 23 -16.73 17.90 -20.71
CA MET A 23 -17.05 17.53 -19.34
C MET A 23 -15.70 17.28 -18.66
N ALA A 24 -15.28 18.25 -17.86
CA ALA A 24 -14.04 18.14 -17.11
C ALA A 24 -14.11 16.83 -16.32
N SER A 25 -13.30 15.85 -16.68
CA SER A 25 -13.27 14.55 -16.03
C SER A 25 -13.09 14.79 -14.53
N LYS A 26 -14.09 14.40 -13.75
CA LYS A 26 -14.09 14.57 -12.29
C LYS A 26 -12.83 13.93 -11.73
N ARG A 27 -12.00 14.71 -11.06
CA ARG A 27 -10.77 14.23 -10.42
C ARG A 27 -11.05 13.91 -8.97
N LEU A 28 -10.58 12.76 -8.53
CA LEU A 28 -10.63 12.33 -7.14
C LEU A 28 -9.21 12.13 -6.61
N SER A 29 -9.00 12.53 -5.38
CA SER A 29 -7.74 12.31 -4.66
C SER A 29 -7.95 11.29 -3.54
N GLY A 30 -7.02 10.36 -3.40
CA GLY A 30 -7.01 9.40 -2.31
C GLY A 30 -5.61 9.25 -1.73
N ALA A 31 -5.51 8.87 -0.48
CA ALA A 31 -4.24 8.59 0.17
C ALA A 31 -4.37 7.44 1.18
N GLY A 32 -3.30 6.69 1.39
CA GLY A 32 -3.33 5.69 2.46
C GLY A 32 -2.45 4.49 2.23
N ALA A 33 -2.99 3.33 2.59
CA ALA A 33 -2.29 2.06 2.63
C ALA A 33 -1.54 1.75 1.32
N SER A 34 -0.30 1.32 1.45
CA SER A 34 0.49 0.82 0.32
C SER A 34 0.18 -0.64 -0.02
N PHE A 35 -0.51 -1.35 0.88
CA PHE A 35 -0.92 -2.74 0.68
C PHE A 35 -1.76 -2.93 -0.60
N PRO A 36 -2.86 -2.17 -0.83
CA PRO A 36 -3.68 -2.32 -2.04
C PRO A 36 -3.19 -1.50 -3.24
N SER A 37 -2.12 -0.73 -3.11
CA SER A 37 -1.78 0.31 -4.10
C SER A 37 -1.60 -0.21 -5.52
N LYS A 38 -1.08 -1.42 -5.71
CA LYS A 38 -0.90 -1.99 -7.05
C LYS A 38 -2.22 -2.29 -7.74
N ILE A 39 -3.15 -2.92 -7.03
CA ILE A 39 -4.47 -3.21 -7.60
C ILE A 39 -5.29 -1.92 -7.77
N TYR A 40 -5.17 -0.97 -6.84
CA TYR A 40 -5.81 0.34 -6.97
C TYR A 40 -5.31 1.11 -8.19
N THR A 41 -4.01 1.11 -8.45
CA THR A 41 -3.44 1.73 -9.65
C THR A 41 -4.06 1.14 -10.92
N ARG A 42 -4.23 -0.17 -10.97
CA ARG A 42 -4.86 -0.85 -12.09
C ARG A 42 -6.34 -0.49 -12.21
N TRP A 43 -7.11 -0.58 -11.14
CA TRP A 43 -8.54 -0.26 -11.15
C TRP A 43 -8.81 1.19 -11.52
N PHE A 44 -8.02 2.14 -11.01
CA PHE A 44 -8.18 3.56 -11.33
C PHE A 44 -7.80 3.89 -12.78
N PHE A 45 -6.82 3.19 -13.32
CA PHE A 45 -6.50 3.27 -14.74
C PHE A 45 -7.66 2.75 -15.61
N ASP A 46 -8.19 1.58 -15.30
CA ASP A 46 -9.30 0.99 -16.05
C ASP A 46 -10.57 1.84 -15.91
N LEU A 47 -10.86 2.38 -14.73
CA LEU A 47 -11.97 3.30 -14.49
C LEU A 47 -11.85 4.56 -15.35
N ALA A 48 -10.68 5.18 -15.40
CA ALA A 48 -10.45 6.36 -16.24
C ALA A 48 -10.61 6.03 -17.73
N LYS A 49 -10.20 4.84 -18.14
CA LYS A 49 -10.29 4.36 -19.52
C LYS A 49 -11.74 4.11 -19.97
N SER A 50 -12.61 3.73 -19.04
CA SER A 50 -14.06 3.54 -19.26
C SER A 50 -14.87 4.86 -19.19
N GLY A 51 -14.22 6.03 -19.16
CA GLY A 51 -14.88 7.33 -19.07
C GLY A 51 -15.25 7.77 -17.65
N GLY A 52 -14.86 7.01 -16.63
CA GLY A 52 -15.04 7.37 -15.22
C GLY A 52 -14.06 8.45 -14.73
N PRO A 53 -14.17 8.83 -13.45
CA PRO A 53 -13.29 9.84 -12.87
C PRO A 53 -11.82 9.41 -12.87
N ARG A 54 -10.93 10.39 -13.04
CA ARG A 54 -9.49 10.16 -12.82
C ARG A 54 -9.18 10.19 -11.34
N VAL A 55 -8.57 9.14 -10.83
CA VAL A 55 -8.20 9.02 -9.42
C VAL A 55 -6.69 9.15 -9.25
N ASN A 56 -6.26 10.10 -8.40
CA ASN A 56 -4.88 10.21 -7.95
C ASN A 56 -4.78 9.58 -6.56
N TYR A 57 -4.08 8.46 -6.44
CA TYR A 57 -3.89 7.75 -5.18
C TYR A 57 -2.43 7.81 -4.71
N GLN A 58 -2.23 8.24 -3.48
CA GLN A 58 -0.92 8.33 -2.84
C GLN A 58 -0.75 7.23 -1.78
N ALA A 59 0.15 6.29 -2.03
CA ALA A 59 0.46 5.16 -1.14
C ALA A 59 1.41 5.60 -0.02
N VAL A 60 0.92 6.40 0.92
CA VAL A 60 1.69 7.03 2.01
C VAL A 60 1.62 6.29 3.35
N GLY A 61 0.95 5.15 3.39
CA GLY A 61 0.68 4.35 4.59
C GLY A 61 -0.67 4.67 5.25
N SER A 62 -1.25 3.68 5.92
CA SER A 62 -2.58 3.77 6.54
C SER A 62 -2.70 4.92 7.55
N GLY A 63 -1.64 5.20 8.30
CA GLY A 63 -1.64 6.29 9.28
C GLY A 63 -1.79 7.66 8.63
N SER A 64 -0.96 7.96 7.62
CA SER A 64 -1.00 9.22 6.88
C SER A 64 -2.29 9.37 6.06
N GLY A 65 -2.78 8.27 5.45
CA GLY A 65 -4.04 8.29 4.71
C GLY A 65 -5.24 8.59 5.59
N ARG A 66 -5.28 8.00 6.79
CA ARG A 66 -6.32 8.29 7.79
C ARG A 66 -6.29 9.76 8.21
N LYS A 67 -5.09 10.29 8.50
CA LYS A 67 -4.92 11.70 8.83
C LYS A 67 -5.40 12.61 7.69
N ALA A 68 -4.97 12.35 6.45
CA ALA A 68 -5.38 13.14 5.29
C ALA A 68 -6.90 13.12 5.05
N PHE A 69 -7.57 11.99 5.37
CA PHE A 69 -9.03 11.90 5.29
C PHE A 69 -9.73 12.72 6.38
N ILE A 70 -9.23 12.67 7.62
CA ILE A 70 -9.75 13.48 8.74
C ILE A 70 -9.54 14.97 8.46
N ASP A 71 -8.37 15.36 7.99
CA ASP A 71 -8.02 16.74 7.63
C ASP A 71 -8.69 17.22 6.32
N GLU A 72 -9.52 16.39 5.69
CA GLU A 72 -10.26 16.68 4.44
C GLU A 72 -9.38 17.06 3.24
N THR A 73 -8.09 16.73 3.26
CA THR A 73 -7.14 17.00 2.16
C THR A 73 -7.26 16.03 0.98
N VAL A 74 -8.01 14.92 1.17
CA VAL A 74 -8.31 13.93 0.13
C VAL A 74 -9.80 13.55 0.14
N ASN A 75 -10.31 13.06 -1.00
CA ASN A 75 -11.69 12.62 -1.11
C ASN A 75 -11.94 11.30 -0.40
N PHE A 76 -10.94 10.40 -0.36
CA PHE A 76 -11.03 9.13 0.35
C PHE A 76 -9.68 8.74 0.97
N GLY A 77 -9.74 7.98 2.06
CA GLY A 77 -8.60 7.35 2.70
C GLY A 77 -8.61 5.84 2.50
N ALA A 78 -7.45 5.20 2.45
CA ALA A 78 -7.36 3.74 2.49
C ALA A 78 -6.52 3.27 3.69
N SER A 79 -6.98 2.22 4.35
CA SER A 79 -6.30 1.66 5.53
C SER A 79 -6.49 0.15 5.56
N ASP A 80 -5.44 -0.59 5.98
CA ASP A 80 -5.52 -2.05 6.23
C ASP A 80 -6.15 -2.35 7.60
N ASP A 81 -6.56 -1.32 8.34
CA ASP A 81 -7.08 -1.39 9.68
C ASP A 81 -8.22 -0.36 9.82
N PRO A 82 -9.39 -0.71 10.36
CA PRO A 82 -10.51 0.21 10.48
C PRO A 82 -10.19 1.39 11.38
N MET A 83 -10.91 2.49 11.21
CA MET A 83 -10.81 3.65 12.09
C MET A 83 -11.38 3.31 13.47
N LYS A 84 -10.69 3.76 14.51
CA LYS A 84 -11.16 3.67 15.88
C LYS A 84 -12.20 4.78 16.15
N GLU A 85 -13.09 4.55 17.08
CA GLU A 85 -14.12 5.51 17.51
C GLU A 85 -13.57 6.92 17.77
N ALA A 86 -12.41 7.01 18.44
CA ALA A 86 -11.76 8.29 18.72
C ALA A 86 -11.36 9.07 17.46
N ASP A 87 -11.08 8.39 16.35
CA ASP A 87 -10.76 9.01 15.06
C ASP A 87 -12.03 9.28 14.25
N ILE A 88 -13.03 8.39 14.34
CA ILE A 88 -14.34 8.57 13.68
C ILE A 88 -14.99 9.87 14.15
N LYS A 89 -14.95 10.16 15.45
CA LYS A 89 -15.48 11.39 16.04
C LYS A 89 -14.85 12.69 15.52
N LYS A 90 -13.67 12.59 14.89
CA LYS A 90 -12.96 13.74 14.28
C LYS A 90 -13.40 14.01 12.84
N VAL A 91 -14.15 13.09 12.22
CA VAL A 91 -14.58 13.21 10.84
C VAL A 91 -15.87 14.02 10.77
N THR A 92 -15.79 15.25 10.26
CA THR A 92 -16.92 16.20 10.23
C THR A 92 -17.89 15.92 9.08
N ARG A 93 -17.41 15.40 7.94
CA ARG A 93 -18.18 15.13 6.72
C ARG A 93 -18.85 13.75 6.66
N GLY A 94 -18.83 13.02 7.77
CA GLY A 94 -19.30 11.64 7.80
C GLY A 94 -18.29 10.62 7.28
N LEU A 95 -18.51 9.36 7.62
CA LEU A 95 -17.62 8.25 7.29
C LEU A 95 -18.42 7.00 6.91
N VAL A 96 -18.03 6.41 5.80
CA VAL A 96 -18.38 5.03 5.44
C VAL A 96 -17.09 4.24 5.25
N GLN A 97 -16.96 3.09 5.89
CA GLN A 97 -15.82 2.19 5.74
C GLN A 97 -16.26 0.96 4.94
N ILE A 98 -15.59 0.71 3.82
CA ILE A 98 -15.95 -0.35 2.88
C ILE A 98 -14.75 -1.29 2.74
N PRO A 99 -14.89 -2.61 3.01
CA PRO A 99 -13.88 -3.60 2.65
C PRO A 99 -13.74 -3.68 1.13
N MET A 100 -12.55 -3.43 0.59
CA MET A 100 -12.33 -3.35 -0.84
C MET A 100 -11.52 -4.53 -1.39
N VAL A 101 -10.48 -4.95 -0.66
CA VAL A 101 -9.57 -6.01 -1.12
C VAL A 101 -8.89 -6.68 0.07
N GLY A 102 -8.74 -7.99 -0.02
CA GLY A 102 -7.92 -8.80 0.89
C GLY A 102 -6.61 -9.24 0.24
N GLY A 103 -5.70 -9.73 1.05
CA GLY A 103 -4.43 -10.30 0.60
C GLY A 103 -3.60 -10.76 1.79
N THR A 104 -2.48 -11.41 1.51
CA THR A 104 -1.58 -11.96 2.52
C THR A 104 -0.36 -11.08 2.75
N ILE A 105 0.24 -11.21 3.93
CA ILE A 105 1.54 -10.65 4.27
C ILE A 105 2.53 -11.81 4.27
N ALA A 106 3.58 -11.69 3.46
CA ALA A 106 4.63 -12.69 3.35
C ALA A 106 5.92 -12.19 4.00
N PHE A 107 6.72 -13.10 4.54
CA PHE A 107 8.13 -12.85 4.78
C PHE A 107 8.85 -12.87 3.43
N GLY A 108 9.15 -11.68 2.91
CA GLY A 108 9.97 -11.52 1.72
C GLY A 108 11.45 -11.56 2.09
N TYR A 109 12.27 -12.24 1.30
CA TYR A 109 13.71 -12.31 1.54
C TYR A 109 14.52 -12.35 0.24
N ASN A 110 15.81 -12.01 0.35
CA ASN A 110 16.77 -12.06 -0.74
C ASN A 110 18.03 -12.81 -0.26
N TYR A 111 17.94 -14.13 -0.33
CA TYR A 111 19.06 -15.04 0.00
C TYR A 111 18.96 -16.33 -0.81
N ASP A 112 20.10 -16.98 -1.02
CA ASP A 112 20.15 -18.27 -1.72
C ASP A 112 19.84 -19.43 -0.78
N CYS A 113 18.56 -19.60 -0.49
CA CYS A 113 18.02 -20.60 0.43
C CYS A 113 16.55 -20.84 0.12
N ASP A 114 16.05 -22.05 0.33
CA ASP A 114 14.62 -22.36 0.39
C ASP A 114 14.16 -22.20 1.84
N LEU A 115 13.72 -20.99 2.18
CA LEU A 115 13.46 -20.61 3.57
C LEU A 115 12.10 -21.10 4.05
N LYS A 116 12.14 -21.86 5.14
CA LYS A 116 10.98 -22.30 5.93
C LYS A 116 11.11 -21.77 7.33
N LEU A 117 10.11 -21.06 7.82
CA LEU A 117 10.12 -20.47 9.17
C LEU A 117 9.04 -21.12 10.03
N THR A 118 9.42 -21.63 11.17
CA THR A 118 8.45 -21.88 12.25
C THR A 118 7.89 -20.55 12.75
N GLN A 119 6.76 -20.58 13.45
CA GLN A 119 6.18 -19.36 14.04
C GLN A 119 7.16 -18.69 15.03
N GLU A 120 7.87 -19.48 15.84
CA GLU A 120 8.88 -18.96 16.76
C GLU A 120 10.07 -18.33 16.03
N GLN A 121 10.59 -18.96 14.97
CA GLN A 121 11.67 -18.39 14.16
C GLN A 121 11.25 -17.08 13.48
N ALA A 122 10.00 -16.99 13.00
CA ALA A 122 9.46 -15.78 12.43
C ALA A 122 9.48 -14.60 13.42
N VAL A 123 9.08 -14.87 14.67
CA VAL A 123 9.14 -13.91 15.78
C VAL A 123 10.59 -13.53 16.10
N GLN A 124 11.49 -14.50 16.24
CA GLN A 124 12.90 -14.26 16.56
C GLN A 124 13.62 -13.44 15.49
N VAL A 125 13.33 -13.67 14.21
CA VAL A 125 13.84 -12.87 13.10
C VAL A 125 13.35 -11.44 13.22
N ALA A 126 12.05 -11.23 13.41
CA ALA A 126 11.47 -9.90 13.53
C ALA A 126 11.95 -9.12 14.77
N MET A 127 12.27 -9.82 15.84
CA MET A 127 12.86 -9.27 17.05
C MET A 127 14.38 -9.04 16.96
N GLY A 128 15.01 -9.42 15.84
CA GLY A 128 16.46 -9.28 15.66
C GLY A 128 17.29 -10.21 16.56
N MET A 129 16.69 -11.27 17.04
CA MET A 129 17.38 -12.32 17.83
C MET A 129 18.21 -13.21 16.91
N ILE A 130 17.67 -13.58 15.75
CA ILE A 130 18.39 -14.28 14.69
C ILE A 130 19.10 -13.23 13.81
N LYS A 131 20.42 -13.35 13.68
CA LYS A 131 21.27 -12.39 12.96
C LYS A 131 22.08 -13.02 11.83
N ASN A 132 22.08 -14.34 11.73
CA ASN A 132 22.80 -15.07 10.70
C ASN A 132 21.89 -16.10 10.04
N TRP A 133 21.96 -16.19 8.73
CA TRP A 133 21.18 -17.14 7.93
C TRP A 133 21.45 -18.61 8.29
N LYS A 134 22.64 -18.91 8.85
CA LYS A 134 22.98 -20.26 9.37
C LYS A 134 22.01 -20.71 10.48
N GLU A 135 21.51 -19.78 11.28
CA GLU A 135 20.55 -20.09 12.36
C GLU A 135 19.18 -20.54 11.81
N LEU A 136 18.92 -20.28 10.53
CA LEU A 136 17.74 -20.72 9.80
C LEU A 136 17.98 -21.93 8.88
N GLY A 137 19.13 -22.62 9.05
CA GLY A 137 19.48 -23.79 8.25
C GLY A 137 20.05 -23.48 6.84
N CYS A 138 20.33 -22.23 6.55
CA CYS A 138 20.93 -21.81 5.29
C CYS A 138 22.46 -21.71 5.37
N LYS A 139 23.13 -21.34 4.26
CA LYS A 139 24.55 -20.98 4.30
C LYS A 139 24.78 -19.82 5.27
N SER A 140 25.98 -19.71 5.84
CA SER A 140 26.32 -18.62 6.75
C SER A 140 26.30 -17.27 6.00
N GLY A 141 25.69 -16.27 6.59
CA GLY A 141 25.60 -14.92 6.04
C GLY A 141 24.86 -14.00 6.99
N LYS A 142 25.14 -12.71 6.92
CA LYS A 142 24.47 -11.70 7.75
C LYS A 142 22.99 -11.62 7.36
N LEU A 143 22.11 -11.69 8.35
CA LEU A 143 20.67 -11.42 8.18
C LEU A 143 20.40 -9.96 8.51
N THR A 144 19.71 -9.26 7.59
CA THR A 144 19.31 -7.87 7.75
C THR A 144 17.78 -7.77 7.76
N TRP A 145 17.20 -7.34 8.88
CA TRP A 145 15.78 -7.12 9.00
C TRP A 145 15.34 -5.85 8.27
N ALA A 146 14.31 -5.94 7.43
CA ALA A 146 13.70 -4.80 6.75
C ALA A 146 12.27 -4.58 7.25
N HIS A 147 11.96 -3.36 7.70
CA HIS A 147 10.68 -3.04 8.32
C HIS A 147 10.11 -1.71 7.85
N ARG A 148 8.87 -1.44 8.20
CA ARG A 148 8.20 -0.16 7.89
C ARG A 148 8.68 0.95 8.83
N SER A 149 8.91 2.13 8.25
CA SER A 149 9.24 3.36 8.98
C SER A 149 8.08 4.35 9.04
N ASP A 150 6.96 4.05 8.39
CA ASP A 150 5.74 4.86 8.36
C ASP A 150 4.60 4.21 9.17
N GLY A 151 3.54 4.96 9.44
CA GLY A 151 2.34 4.44 10.10
C GLY A 151 1.59 3.45 9.21
N SER A 152 1.84 2.15 9.41
CA SER A 152 1.50 1.06 8.51
C SER A 152 0.40 0.15 9.04
N GLY A 153 -0.69 -0.02 8.29
CA GLY A 153 -1.67 -1.07 8.57
C GLY A 153 -1.07 -2.47 8.38
N THR A 154 -0.17 -2.66 7.41
CA THR A 154 0.57 -3.92 7.23
C THR A 154 1.40 -4.27 8.48
N THR A 155 2.07 -3.27 9.10
CA THR A 155 2.76 -3.47 10.38
C THR A 155 1.79 -3.87 11.49
N LYS A 156 0.61 -3.24 11.56
CA LYS A 156 -0.40 -3.61 12.58
C LYS A 156 -0.85 -5.06 12.43
N ALA A 157 -1.17 -5.49 11.20
CA ALA A 157 -1.57 -6.87 10.94
C ALA A 157 -0.42 -7.85 11.22
N PHE A 158 0.80 -7.54 10.76
CA PHE A 158 1.99 -8.34 11.01
C PHE A 158 2.27 -8.51 12.51
N THR A 159 2.26 -7.42 13.28
CA THR A 159 2.56 -7.48 14.72
C THR A 159 1.49 -8.21 15.52
N ASN A 160 0.21 -8.16 15.08
CA ASN A 160 -0.84 -9.00 15.66
C ASN A 160 -0.55 -10.50 15.45
N SER A 161 -0.06 -10.87 14.25
CA SER A 161 0.32 -12.26 13.98
C SER A 161 1.51 -12.69 14.82
N MET A 162 2.54 -11.83 14.98
CA MET A 162 3.72 -12.15 15.80
C MET A 162 3.33 -12.36 17.27
N GLU A 163 2.44 -11.54 17.82
CA GLU A 163 1.92 -11.70 19.17
C GLU A 163 1.13 -13.01 19.35
N ALA A 164 0.38 -13.42 18.32
CA ALA A 164 -0.36 -14.68 18.33
C ALA A 164 0.56 -15.90 18.17
N PHE A 165 1.69 -15.76 17.47
CA PHE A 165 2.61 -16.86 17.20
C PHE A 165 3.45 -17.26 18.40
N SER A 166 3.89 -16.30 19.22
CA SER A 166 4.79 -16.61 20.32
C SER A 166 4.71 -15.59 21.45
N LYS A 167 4.79 -16.10 22.69
CA LYS A 167 4.95 -15.28 23.91
C LYS A 167 6.31 -14.58 23.96
N THR A 168 7.26 -14.97 23.14
CA THR A 168 8.55 -14.28 22.97
C THR A 168 8.36 -12.87 22.41
N TRP A 169 7.27 -12.60 21.67
CA TRP A 169 6.96 -11.28 21.14
C TRP A 169 6.66 -10.29 22.27
N ASN A 170 7.47 -9.23 22.37
CA ASN A 170 7.34 -8.20 23.40
C ASN A 170 7.36 -6.75 22.87
N LEU A 171 7.33 -6.56 21.55
CA LEU A 171 7.35 -5.22 20.94
C LEU A 171 5.96 -4.58 20.88
N GLY A 172 4.92 -5.31 21.34
CA GLY A 172 3.53 -4.88 21.23
C GLY A 172 2.99 -4.88 19.81
N THR A 173 1.76 -4.40 19.64
CA THR A 173 1.05 -4.38 18.35
C THR A 173 0.68 -2.96 17.96
N GLY A 174 0.85 -2.62 16.68
CA GLY A 174 0.51 -1.26 16.24
C GLY A 174 0.91 -0.96 14.80
N LYS A 175 0.49 0.20 14.33
CA LYS A 175 0.91 0.73 13.02
C LYS A 175 2.38 1.14 13.01
N SER A 176 2.97 1.31 14.19
CA SER A 176 4.38 1.60 14.41
C SER A 176 4.79 0.93 15.71
N VAL A 177 5.91 0.23 15.71
CA VAL A 177 6.54 -0.39 16.88
C VAL A 177 8.02 0.00 16.93
N LYS A 178 8.63 -0.05 18.09
CA LYS A 178 10.07 0.23 18.24
C LYS A 178 10.87 -1.02 17.88
N TRP A 179 11.26 -1.13 16.62
CA TRP A 179 12.09 -2.23 16.15
C TRP A 179 13.46 -2.20 16.81
N PRO A 180 13.99 -3.33 17.31
CA PRO A 180 15.28 -3.37 17.99
C PRO A 180 16.46 -3.20 17.03
N SER A 181 16.28 -3.55 15.76
CA SER A 181 17.30 -3.45 14.71
C SER A 181 16.67 -3.47 13.34
N GLY A 182 17.45 -3.25 12.30
CA GLY A 182 17.02 -3.37 10.91
C GLY A 182 17.05 -2.06 10.14
N VAL A 183 16.52 -2.12 8.92
CA VAL A 183 16.43 -0.99 7.99
C VAL A 183 14.98 -0.61 7.82
N GLY A 184 14.63 0.62 8.21
CA GLY A 184 13.29 1.17 8.05
C GLY A 184 13.08 1.73 6.65
N ALA A 185 11.94 1.39 6.01
CA ALA A 185 11.58 1.89 4.69
C ALA A 185 10.09 2.26 4.59
N LYS A 186 9.78 3.26 3.78
CA LYS A 186 8.41 3.77 3.63
C LYS A 186 7.60 2.91 2.66
N GLY A 187 6.44 2.47 3.09
CA GLY A 187 5.52 1.67 2.28
C GLY A 187 5.99 0.23 2.04
N ASN A 188 5.11 -0.61 1.52
CA ASN A 188 5.49 -1.97 1.08
C ASN A 188 6.55 -1.93 -0.03
N SER A 189 6.47 -0.94 -0.94
CA SER A 189 7.45 -0.75 -2.01
C SER A 189 8.86 -0.46 -1.49
N GLY A 190 8.97 0.36 -0.43
CA GLY A 190 10.26 0.67 0.19
C GLY A 190 10.88 -0.55 0.85
N VAL A 191 10.09 -1.32 1.63
CA VAL A 191 10.57 -2.57 2.25
C VAL A 191 10.99 -3.58 1.17
N ALA A 192 10.16 -3.78 0.15
CA ALA A 192 10.53 -4.66 -0.97
C ALA A 192 11.80 -4.19 -1.69
N GLY A 193 11.99 -2.88 -1.84
CA GLY A 193 13.20 -2.29 -2.41
C GLY A 193 14.45 -2.58 -1.58
N VAL A 194 14.37 -2.46 -0.25
CA VAL A 194 15.46 -2.84 0.66
C VAL A 194 15.81 -4.31 0.49
N ILE A 195 14.80 -5.20 0.51
CA ILE A 195 15.00 -6.64 0.35
C ILE A 195 15.64 -6.95 -1.00
N GLN A 196 15.10 -6.41 -2.09
CA GLN A 196 15.58 -6.66 -3.44
C GLN A 196 17.05 -6.28 -3.65
N ASN A 197 17.48 -5.16 -3.04
CA ASN A 197 18.81 -4.58 -3.27
C ASN A 197 19.84 -4.93 -2.17
N THR A 198 19.46 -5.72 -1.16
CA THR A 198 20.33 -6.11 -0.07
C THR A 198 20.37 -7.63 0.05
N PRO A 199 21.43 -8.29 -0.46
CA PRO A 199 21.62 -9.72 -0.23
C PRO A 199 21.63 -10.02 1.28
N GLY A 200 20.85 -11.03 1.70
CA GLY A 200 20.66 -11.37 3.10
C GLY A 200 19.59 -10.55 3.83
N ALA A 201 18.86 -9.67 3.14
CA ALA A 201 17.72 -9.00 3.75
C ALA A 201 16.49 -9.90 3.78
N ILE A 202 15.71 -9.76 4.86
CA ILE A 202 14.40 -10.35 5.09
C ILE A 202 13.48 -9.32 5.73
N GLY A 203 12.18 -9.34 5.41
CA GLY A 203 11.20 -8.43 5.97
C GLY A 203 9.77 -8.87 5.64
N TYR A 204 8.78 -8.07 6.00
CA TYR A 204 7.37 -8.36 5.72
C TYR A 204 6.80 -7.41 4.67
N VAL A 205 6.10 -7.97 3.70
CA VAL A 205 5.45 -7.23 2.61
C VAL A 205 4.14 -7.90 2.20
N ASN A 206 3.23 -7.15 1.56
CA ASN A 206 2.12 -7.76 0.85
C ASN A 206 2.64 -8.67 -0.27
N GLN A 207 1.99 -9.83 -0.48
CA GLN A 207 2.41 -10.82 -1.48
C GLN A 207 2.61 -10.22 -2.89
N SER A 208 1.88 -9.16 -3.25
CA SER A 208 2.02 -8.52 -4.57
C SER A 208 3.41 -7.89 -4.79
N TYR A 209 4.21 -7.73 -3.74
CA TYR A 209 5.58 -7.20 -3.82
C TYR A 209 6.64 -8.29 -3.90
N ILE A 210 6.25 -9.56 -3.82
CA ILE A 210 7.15 -10.70 -4.06
C ILE A 210 7.40 -10.80 -5.56
N LYS A 211 8.56 -10.35 -6.01
CA LYS A 211 8.99 -10.38 -7.41
C LYS A 211 10.50 -10.13 -7.54
N GLY A 212 11.09 -10.48 -8.69
CA GLY A 212 12.52 -10.35 -8.94
C GLY A 212 13.32 -11.15 -7.93
N ASN A 213 14.26 -10.54 -7.23
CA ASN A 213 15.09 -11.20 -6.21
C ASN A 213 14.38 -11.33 -4.85
N VAL A 214 13.14 -10.86 -4.72
CA VAL A 214 12.36 -11.03 -3.49
C VAL A 214 11.62 -12.35 -3.55
N LYS A 215 12.11 -13.34 -2.82
CA LYS A 215 11.48 -14.64 -2.59
C LYS A 215 10.53 -14.58 -1.40
N ALA A 216 9.59 -15.51 -1.28
CA ALA A 216 8.74 -15.66 -0.10
C ALA A 216 9.15 -16.89 0.70
N ALA A 217 9.26 -16.74 2.01
CA ALA A 217 9.42 -17.86 2.92
C ALA A 217 8.12 -18.66 3.06
N ALA A 218 8.21 -19.97 3.21
CA ALA A 218 7.11 -20.77 3.71
C ALA A 218 7.01 -20.58 5.23
N LEU A 219 5.81 -20.37 5.74
CA LEU A 219 5.55 -20.16 7.17
C LEU A 219 4.76 -21.34 7.73
N GLN A 220 5.15 -21.84 8.89
CA GLN A 220 4.44 -22.94 9.56
C GLN A 220 3.06 -22.47 10.03
N ASN A 221 2.01 -23.18 9.61
CA ASN A 221 0.66 -22.98 10.09
C ASN A 221 0.41 -23.65 11.45
N LEU A 222 -0.80 -23.51 11.99
CA LEU A 222 -1.17 -24.11 13.28
C LEU A 222 -1.21 -25.66 13.23
N SER A 223 -1.34 -26.25 12.05
CA SER A 223 -1.28 -27.72 11.86
C SER A 223 0.14 -28.25 11.74
N GLY A 224 1.16 -27.38 11.81
CA GLY A 224 2.56 -27.74 11.67
C GLY A 224 3.07 -27.81 10.22
N GLU A 225 2.22 -27.53 9.22
CA GLU A 225 2.58 -27.57 7.81
C GLU A 225 3.22 -26.23 7.38
N PHE A 226 4.20 -26.30 6.50
CA PHE A 226 4.80 -25.11 5.89
C PHE A 226 4.03 -24.70 4.63
N VAL A 227 3.41 -23.53 4.68
CA VAL A 227 2.59 -22.99 3.61
C VAL A 227 3.17 -21.69 3.05
N THR A 228 3.01 -21.48 1.76
CA THR A 228 3.27 -20.19 1.09
C THR A 228 1.96 -19.39 0.96
N TYR A 229 2.06 -18.11 0.62
CA TYR A 229 0.91 -17.22 0.38
C TYR A 229 0.13 -17.59 -0.87
#